data_b824ec147e233af1721b566036b9cb4c
#
_entry.id   b824ec147e233af1721b566036b9cb4c
#
_cell.length_a   1.000
_cell.length_b   1.000
_cell.length_c   1.000
_cell.angle_alpha   90.00
_cell.angle_beta   90.00
_cell.angle_gamma   90.00
#
_symmetry.space_group_name_H-M   'P 1'
#
loop_
_entity.id
_entity.type
_entity.pdbx_description
1 polymer ?
#
loop_
_entity_poly.entity_id
_entity_poly.type
_entity_poly.pdbx_seq_one_letter_code
_entity_poly.pdbx_strand_id
1 'polypeptide(L)'
;MSSDTKEKTRMLAAAEEVDKISRSMLVWANTFPEKPVDIIKYEFLTTDDGDEVGMALSTIQGTYITKRFILGGYQAEYQFKLIYRIKPGRSNDKRLEADELLNHFGDWARKNLPDLGEEILALRVEPTTQSSKFAAYEDGYEDYQILMKLTYEVSV
;
A
#
# COMPACT_ATOMS: atom_id res chain seq x y z
N MET A 1 -21.32 -18.23 23.03
CA MET A 1 -20.52 -17.09 22.64
C MET A 1 -20.95 -16.56 21.28
N SER A 2 -21.17 -15.28 21.19
CA SER A 2 -21.74 -14.68 19.99
C SER A 2 -20.69 -14.55 18.87
N SER A 3 -21.16 -14.47 17.64
CA SER A 3 -20.35 -14.18 16.47
C SER A 3 -19.64 -12.82 16.60
N ASP A 4 -20.24 -11.87 17.30
CA ASP A 4 -19.65 -10.57 17.57
C ASP A 4 -18.31 -10.67 18.28
N THR A 5 -18.19 -11.63 19.20
CA THR A 5 -16.93 -11.86 19.92
C THR A 5 -15.84 -12.36 18.98
N LYS A 6 -16.20 -13.18 17.98
CA LYS A 6 -15.22 -13.65 16.98
C LYS A 6 -14.74 -12.54 16.08
N GLU A 7 -15.62 -11.64 15.68
CA GLU A 7 -15.25 -10.48 14.85
C GLU A 7 -14.38 -9.51 15.63
N LYS A 8 -14.69 -9.29 16.91
CA LYS A 8 -13.95 -8.41 17.79
C LYS A 8 -12.59 -8.99 18.23
N THR A 9 -12.37 -10.30 18.03
CA THR A 9 -11.12 -10.96 18.41
C THR A 9 -10.07 -10.95 17.31
N ARG A 10 -10.29 -10.20 16.21
CA ARG A 10 -9.25 -10.00 15.21
C ARG A 10 -8.05 -9.35 15.89
N MET A 11 -6.96 -10.10 15.96
CA MET A 11 -5.79 -9.68 16.69
C MET A 11 -4.88 -8.84 15.80
N LEU A 12 -4.42 -7.72 16.33
CA LEU A 12 -3.39 -6.93 15.67
C LEU A 12 -2.06 -7.67 15.71
N ALA A 13 -1.30 -7.56 14.63
CA ALA A 13 0.08 -8.01 14.60
C ALA A 13 0.92 -7.13 15.53
N ALA A 14 2.02 -7.67 16.03
CA ALA A 14 2.93 -6.92 16.90
C ALA A 14 3.47 -5.68 16.16
N ALA A 15 3.60 -4.55 16.88
CA ALA A 15 4.06 -3.31 16.29
C ALA A 15 5.43 -3.44 15.62
N GLU A 16 6.35 -4.18 16.23
CA GLU A 16 7.69 -4.43 15.67
C GLU A 16 7.62 -5.15 14.33
N GLU A 17 6.72 -6.13 14.19
CA GLU A 17 6.50 -6.83 12.94
C GLU A 17 5.96 -5.89 11.87
N VAL A 18 4.98 -5.06 12.23
CA VAL A 18 4.38 -4.09 11.31
C VAL A 18 5.42 -3.08 10.82
N ASP A 19 6.26 -2.60 11.72
CA ASP A 19 7.35 -1.66 11.37
C ASP A 19 8.32 -2.29 10.37
N LYS A 20 8.68 -3.54 10.59
CA LYS A 20 9.57 -4.28 9.68
C LYS A 20 8.94 -4.46 8.31
N ILE A 21 7.67 -4.83 8.26
CA ILE A 21 6.93 -5.00 7.01
C ILE A 21 6.82 -3.66 6.29
N SER A 22 6.51 -2.59 6.99
CA SER A 22 6.40 -1.25 6.39
C SER A 22 7.70 -0.82 5.71
N ARG A 23 8.86 -1.09 6.33
CA ARG A 23 10.16 -0.81 5.71
C ARG A 23 10.37 -1.64 4.45
N SER A 24 10.07 -2.92 4.50
CA SER A 24 10.20 -3.81 3.35
C SER A 24 9.27 -3.40 2.22
N MET A 25 8.04 -3.01 2.54
CA MET A 25 7.06 -2.58 1.55
C MET A 25 7.47 -1.27 0.88
N LEU A 26 8.06 -0.35 1.62
CA LEU A 26 8.56 0.90 1.03
C LEU A 26 9.71 0.65 0.04
N VAL A 27 10.65 -0.22 0.40
CA VAL A 27 11.74 -0.61 -0.49
C VAL A 27 11.17 -1.27 -1.75
N TRP A 28 10.24 -2.21 -1.56
CA TRP A 28 9.59 -2.92 -2.66
C TRP A 28 8.86 -1.97 -3.60
N ALA A 29 8.05 -1.04 -3.07
CA ALA A 29 7.29 -0.09 -3.89
C ALA A 29 8.23 0.77 -4.74
N ASN A 30 9.39 1.13 -4.21
CA ASN A 30 10.39 1.91 -4.95
C ASN A 30 11.05 1.12 -6.08
N THR A 31 10.84 -0.19 -6.17
CA THR A 31 11.30 -0.98 -7.32
C THR A 31 10.33 -0.96 -8.50
N PHE A 32 9.15 -0.34 -8.35
CA PHE A 32 8.20 -0.21 -9.43
C PHE A 32 8.84 0.56 -10.59
N PRO A 33 8.97 -0.07 -11.78
CA PRO A 33 9.77 0.53 -12.86
C PRO A 33 9.13 1.77 -13.50
N GLU A 34 7.83 1.93 -13.36
CA GLU A 34 7.11 3.06 -13.96
C GLU A 34 6.85 4.20 -12.97
N LYS A 35 7.48 4.18 -11.79
CA LYS A 35 7.24 5.25 -10.82
C LYS A 35 7.62 6.61 -11.42
N PRO A 36 6.74 7.62 -11.28
CA PRO A 36 6.96 8.92 -11.90
C PRO A 36 7.79 9.86 -11.04
N VAL A 37 8.26 9.40 -9.90
CA VAL A 37 9.04 10.15 -8.91
C VAL A 37 10.35 9.45 -8.65
N ASP A 38 11.34 10.17 -8.15
CA ASP A 38 12.63 9.58 -7.78
C ASP A 38 12.46 8.61 -6.61
N ILE A 39 11.70 9.03 -5.60
CA ILE A 39 11.48 8.25 -4.39
C ILE A 39 10.02 8.29 -3.98
N ILE A 40 9.42 7.11 -3.78
CA ILE A 40 8.14 6.97 -3.10
C ILE A 40 8.41 7.12 -1.61
N LYS A 41 7.74 8.06 -0.96
CA LYS A 41 7.92 8.37 0.46
C LYS A 41 6.97 7.57 1.33
N TYR A 42 7.25 7.51 2.62
CA TYR A 42 6.41 6.80 3.58
C TYR A 42 5.64 7.80 4.42
N GLU A 43 4.29 7.72 4.41
CA GLU A 43 3.37 8.54 5.22
C GLU A 43 3.50 10.05 5.00
N PHE A 44 4.40 10.48 4.15
CA PHE A 44 4.68 11.91 3.94
C PHE A 44 4.63 12.24 2.47
N LEU A 45 3.55 12.91 2.07
CA LEU A 45 3.31 13.23 0.67
C LEU A 45 3.71 14.67 0.38
N THR A 46 4.82 14.84 -0.30
CA THR A 46 5.26 16.15 -0.80
C THR A 46 5.62 16.02 -2.27
N THR A 47 5.60 17.15 -2.97
CA THR A 47 6.23 17.27 -4.27
C THR A 47 7.64 17.80 -4.06
N ASP A 48 8.58 17.29 -4.87
CA ASP A 48 9.95 17.78 -4.81
C ASP A 48 10.04 19.18 -5.43
N ASP A 49 11.05 19.96 -5.06
CA ASP A 49 11.26 21.30 -5.60
C ASP A 49 11.35 21.26 -7.11
N GLY A 50 10.47 22.01 -7.77
CA GLY A 50 10.40 22.05 -9.23
C GLY A 50 9.59 20.94 -9.87
N ASP A 51 9.18 19.93 -9.11
CA ASP A 51 8.31 18.86 -9.59
C ASP A 51 6.88 19.12 -9.19
N GLU A 52 5.96 18.79 -10.09
CA GLU A 52 4.51 18.92 -9.84
C GLU A 52 3.88 17.58 -9.46
N VAL A 53 4.70 16.62 -9.07
CA VAL A 53 4.24 15.28 -8.72
C VAL A 53 4.88 14.79 -7.43
N GLY A 54 4.18 13.93 -6.70
CA GLY A 54 4.68 13.29 -5.50
C GLY A 54 3.98 11.96 -5.29
N MET A 55 4.63 11.06 -4.60
CA MET A 55 4.06 9.73 -4.35
C MET A 55 4.45 9.24 -2.95
N ALA A 56 3.49 8.63 -2.27
CA ALA A 56 3.72 8.09 -0.93
C ALA A 56 2.97 6.79 -0.72
N LEU A 57 3.61 5.90 0.03
CA LEU A 57 2.97 4.70 0.57
C LEU A 57 2.50 5.01 1.98
N SER A 58 1.26 4.68 2.29
CA SER A 58 0.66 4.94 3.59
C SER A 58 -0.03 3.67 4.09
N THR A 59 0.10 3.39 5.38
CA THR A 59 -0.62 2.28 5.99
C THR A 59 -2.07 2.64 6.21
N ILE A 60 -2.94 1.63 6.13
CA ILE A 60 -4.36 1.78 6.41
C ILE A 60 -4.65 1.01 7.69
N GLN A 61 -5.09 1.70 8.72
CA GLN A 61 -5.43 1.10 10.01
C GLN A 61 -4.34 0.13 10.50
N GLY A 62 -4.73 -0.95 11.14
CA GLY A 62 -3.79 -1.93 11.68
C GLY A 62 -3.56 -3.11 10.75
N THR A 63 -2.54 -3.87 11.08
CA THR A 63 -2.25 -5.15 10.44
C THR A 63 -2.83 -6.26 11.31
N TYR A 64 -3.65 -7.11 10.72
CA TYR A 64 -4.43 -8.08 11.47
C TYR A 64 -4.03 -9.51 11.14
N ILE A 65 -3.90 -10.33 12.20
CA ILE A 65 -3.75 -11.77 12.07
C ILE A 65 -5.11 -12.33 11.68
N THR A 66 -5.17 -13.00 10.54
CA THR A 66 -6.42 -13.55 10.00
C THR A 66 -6.60 -15.02 10.26
N LYS A 67 -5.51 -15.75 10.48
CA LYS A 67 -5.55 -17.20 10.67
C LYS A 67 -4.35 -17.66 11.48
N ARG A 68 -4.58 -18.50 12.50
CA ARG A 68 -3.51 -19.15 13.26
C ARG A 68 -3.46 -20.62 12.90
N PHE A 69 -2.26 -21.15 12.81
CA PHE A 69 -2.05 -22.56 12.49
C PHE A 69 -1.83 -23.39 13.76
N ILE A 70 -2.30 -24.63 13.71
CA ILE A 70 -2.23 -25.54 14.87
C ILE A 70 -0.78 -25.80 15.31
N LEU A 71 0.13 -25.92 14.35
CA LEU A 71 1.54 -26.22 14.62
C LEU A 71 2.39 -24.97 14.85
N GLY A 72 1.75 -23.82 15.00
CA GLY A 72 2.42 -22.54 15.18
C GLY A 72 2.45 -21.74 13.89
N GLY A 73 2.76 -20.47 14.03
CA GLY A 73 2.69 -19.55 12.92
C GLY A 73 1.30 -19.01 12.66
N TYR A 74 1.20 -18.07 11.73
CA TYR A 74 -0.07 -17.45 11.41
C TYR A 74 -0.01 -16.76 10.04
N GLN A 75 -1.20 -16.44 9.52
CA GLN A 75 -1.38 -15.61 8.34
C GLN A 75 -1.93 -14.27 8.79
N ALA A 76 -1.49 -13.22 8.13
CA ALA A 76 -1.93 -11.86 8.44
C ALA A 76 -2.11 -11.04 7.18
N GLU A 77 -2.78 -9.91 7.32
CA GLU A 77 -3.01 -8.95 6.25
C GLU A 77 -2.47 -7.58 6.64
N TYR A 78 -1.66 -7.01 5.76
CA TYR A 78 -1.15 -5.65 5.86
C TYR A 78 -1.84 -4.84 4.78
N GLN A 79 -2.63 -3.85 5.19
CA GLN A 79 -3.34 -2.98 4.26
C GLN A 79 -2.60 -1.67 4.11
N PHE A 80 -2.48 -1.23 2.88
CA PHE A 80 -1.78 0.02 2.57
C PHE A 80 -2.43 0.67 1.35
N LYS A 81 -2.03 1.90 1.09
CA LYS A 81 -2.42 2.61 -0.11
C LYS A 81 -1.21 3.28 -0.72
N LEU A 82 -1.24 3.44 -2.03
CA LEU A 82 -0.28 4.26 -2.75
C LEU A 82 -1.01 5.51 -3.19
N ILE A 83 -0.48 6.67 -2.80
CA ILE A 83 -1.04 7.98 -3.12
C ILE A 83 -0.16 8.64 -4.15
N TYR A 84 -0.79 9.17 -5.19
CA TYR A 84 -0.11 9.91 -6.25
C TYR A 84 -0.68 11.31 -6.34
N ARG A 85 0.15 12.30 -6.06
CA ARG A 85 -0.22 13.72 -6.12
C ARG A 85 0.25 14.30 -7.43
N ILE A 86 -0.65 14.96 -8.15
CA ILE A 86 -0.38 15.63 -9.42
C ILE A 86 -0.96 17.03 -9.40
N LYS A 87 -0.51 17.86 -10.35
CA LYS A 87 -1.08 19.18 -10.60
C LYS A 87 -1.51 19.23 -12.06
N PRO A 88 -2.69 18.70 -12.40
CA PRO A 88 -3.08 18.49 -13.79
C PRO A 88 -3.59 19.75 -14.51
N GLY A 89 -3.97 20.79 -13.76
CA GLY A 89 -4.60 21.95 -14.37
C GLY A 89 -5.91 21.55 -15.06
N ARG A 90 -6.03 21.86 -16.34
CA ARG A 90 -7.21 21.53 -17.15
C ARG A 90 -7.08 20.23 -17.94
N SER A 91 -5.98 19.51 -17.78
CA SER A 91 -5.69 18.33 -18.57
C SER A 91 -6.39 17.09 -18.05
N ASN A 92 -7.38 16.63 -18.79
CA ASN A 92 -8.02 15.33 -18.50
C ASN A 92 -7.06 14.17 -18.77
N ASP A 93 -6.14 14.32 -19.72
CA ASP A 93 -5.14 13.28 -20.01
C ASP A 93 -4.24 13.03 -18.80
N LYS A 94 -3.80 14.08 -18.12
CA LYS A 94 -2.98 13.92 -16.91
C LYS A 94 -3.74 13.19 -15.80
N ARG A 95 -5.04 13.43 -15.66
CA ARG A 95 -5.89 12.74 -14.70
C ARG A 95 -6.05 11.27 -15.05
N LEU A 96 -6.29 10.96 -16.31
CA LEU A 96 -6.39 9.58 -16.79
C LEU A 96 -5.07 8.84 -16.61
N GLU A 97 -3.95 9.49 -16.93
CA GLU A 97 -2.62 8.92 -16.75
C GLU A 97 -2.35 8.59 -15.28
N ALA A 98 -2.82 9.42 -14.34
CA ALA A 98 -2.66 9.15 -12.92
C ALA A 98 -3.40 7.87 -12.50
N ASP A 99 -4.65 7.72 -12.94
CA ASP A 99 -5.41 6.48 -12.69
C ASP A 99 -4.75 5.27 -13.34
N GLU A 100 -4.33 5.41 -14.58
CA GLU A 100 -3.66 4.33 -15.31
C GLU A 100 -2.38 3.89 -14.62
N LEU A 101 -1.57 4.85 -14.16
CA LEU A 101 -0.32 4.57 -13.47
C LEU A 101 -0.55 3.76 -12.19
N LEU A 102 -1.52 4.17 -11.38
CA LEU A 102 -1.82 3.47 -10.13
C LEU A 102 -2.42 2.09 -10.39
N ASN A 103 -3.26 1.96 -11.40
CA ASN A 103 -3.78 0.64 -11.78
C ASN A 103 -2.67 -0.28 -12.31
N HIS A 104 -1.70 0.27 -13.05
CA HIS A 104 -0.50 -0.47 -13.47
C HIS A 104 0.33 -0.92 -12.27
N PHE A 105 0.43 -0.08 -11.24
CA PHE A 105 1.10 -0.47 -9.99
C PHE A 105 0.41 -1.68 -9.37
N GLY A 106 -0.91 -1.68 -9.33
CA GLY A 106 -1.69 -2.82 -8.81
C GLY A 106 -1.42 -4.10 -9.59
N ASP A 107 -1.38 -4.02 -10.91
CA ASP A 107 -1.07 -5.18 -11.77
C ASP A 107 0.37 -5.65 -11.59
N TRP A 108 1.31 -4.73 -11.51
CA TRP A 108 2.71 -5.04 -11.26
C TRP A 108 2.89 -5.72 -9.89
N ALA A 109 2.19 -5.24 -8.88
CA ALA A 109 2.25 -5.78 -7.53
C ALA A 109 1.83 -7.25 -7.47
N ARG A 110 0.80 -7.63 -8.24
CA ARG A 110 0.34 -9.02 -8.30
C ARG A 110 1.42 -9.97 -8.81
N LYS A 111 2.34 -9.47 -9.64
CA LYS A 111 3.37 -10.27 -10.32
C LYS A 111 4.74 -10.17 -9.67
N ASN A 112 4.91 -9.27 -8.71
CA ASN A 112 6.22 -8.97 -8.13
C ASN A 112 6.11 -8.90 -6.61
N LEU A 113 6.19 -10.04 -5.96
CA LEU A 113 6.06 -10.12 -4.51
C LEU A 113 7.24 -9.45 -3.81
N PRO A 114 6.98 -8.76 -2.68
CA PRO A 114 8.07 -8.19 -1.87
C PRO A 114 8.86 -9.28 -1.14
N ASP A 115 10.11 -8.98 -0.84
CA ASP A 115 10.92 -9.77 0.05
C ASP A 115 10.75 -9.21 1.47
N LEU A 116 10.14 -9.99 2.34
CA LEU A 116 9.85 -9.59 3.72
C LEU A 116 10.83 -10.17 4.73
N GLY A 117 11.90 -10.83 4.26
CA GLY A 117 12.88 -11.49 5.12
C GLY A 117 12.63 -13.00 5.25
N GLU A 118 13.48 -13.66 6.02
CA GLU A 118 13.47 -15.12 6.08
C GLU A 118 12.28 -15.71 6.84
N GLU A 119 11.78 -14.98 7.83
CA GLU A 119 10.71 -15.48 8.70
C GLU A 119 9.31 -15.16 8.22
N ILE A 120 9.18 -14.29 7.23
CA ILE A 120 7.92 -13.80 6.74
C ILE A 120 7.83 -14.09 5.24
N LEU A 121 6.78 -14.81 4.85
CA LEU A 121 6.54 -15.15 3.46
C LEU A 121 5.40 -14.32 2.90
N ALA A 122 5.67 -13.53 1.89
CA ALA A 122 4.63 -12.83 1.14
C ALA A 122 3.86 -13.85 0.29
N LEU A 123 2.55 -13.92 0.46
CA LEU A 123 1.71 -14.82 -0.32
C LEU A 123 1.14 -14.16 -1.55
N ARG A 124 0.65 -12.93 -1.39
CA ARG A 124 0.14 -12.14 -2.51
C ARG A 124 0.02 -10.68 -2.11
N VAL A 125 0.13 -9.82 -3.12
CA VAL A 125 -0.19 -8.41 -3.01
C VAL A 125 -1.19 -8.09 -4.10
N GLU A 126 -2.29 -7.45 -3.73
CA GLU A 126 -3.35 -7.17 -4.69
C GLU A 126 -4.09 -5.89 -4.34
N PRO A 127 -4.61 -5.18 -5.36
CA PRO A 127 -5.48 -4.04 -5.09
C PRO A 127 -6.81 -4.52 -4.51
N THR A 128 -7.33 -3.75 -3.58
CA THR A 128 -8.68 -3.94 -3.03
C THR A 128 -9.66 -2.96 -3.66
N THR A 129 -9.16 -1.92 -4.31
CA THR A 129 -9.95 -0.98 -5.10
C THR A 129 -9.22 -0.67 -6.40
N GLN A 130 -9.94 -0.10 -7.36
CA GLN A 130 -9.30 0.56 -8.48
C GLN A 130 -8.82 1.94 -8.05
N SER A 131 -7.91 2.53 -8.84
CA SER A 131 -7.46 3.90 -8.61
C SER A 131 -8.62 4.88 -8.68
N SER A 132 -8.60 5.89 -7.81
CA SER A 132 -9.58 6.96 -7.83
C SER A 132 -9.00 8.25 -7.27
N LYS A 133 -9.54 9.39 -7.73
CA LYS A 133 -9.24 10.67 -7.11
C LYS A 133 -9.99 10.75 -5.79
N PHE A 134 -9.29 11.12 -4.72
CA PHE A 134 -9.93 11.25 -3.41
C PHE A 134 -9.81 12.65 -2.81
N ALA A 135 -8.97 13.53 -3.36
CA ALA A 135 -8.82 14.88 -2.86
C ALA A 135 -8.41 15.85 -3.97
N ALA A 136 -8.87 17.07 -3.87
CA ALA A 136 -8.45 18.18 -4.70
C ALA A 136 -8.25 19.40 -3.81
N TYR A 137 -7.18 20.14 -4.03
CA TYR A 137 -6.76 21.24 -3.18
C TYR A 137 -6.86 22.58 -3.90
N GLU A 138 -6.98 23.67 -3.14
CA GLU A 138 -7.11 25.01 -3.68
C GLU A 138 -5.92 25.46 -4.53
N ASP A 139 -4.73 24.93 -4.21
CA ASP A 139 -3.51 25.22 -4.96
C ASP A 139 -3.40 24.47 -6.29
N GLY A 140 -4.42 23.69 -6.65
CA GLY A 140 -4.49 22.97 -7.91
C GLY A 140 -3.97 21.56 -7.89
N TYR A 141 -3.45 21.09 -6.75
CA TYR A 141 -3.05 19.70 -6.61
C TYR A 141 -4.26 18.77 -6.44
N GLU A 142 -4.12 17.57 -6.94
CA GLU A 142 -5.10 16.49 -6.79
C GLU A 142 -4.39 15.23 -6.34
N ASP A 143 -5.00 14.50 -5.42
CA ASP A 143 -4.48 13.23 -4.94
C ASP A 143 -5.34 12.09 -5.45
N TYR A 144 -4.65 11.09 -6.00
CA TYR A 144 -5.21 9.83 -6.44
C TYR A 144 -4.68 8.72 -5.54
N GLN A 145 -5.44 7.67 -5.36
CA GLN A 145 -5.02 6.56 -4.52
C GLN A 145 -5.48 5.22 -5.08
N ILE A 146 -4.71 4.19 -4.77
CA ILE A 146 -5.14 2.81 -4.93
C ILE A 146 -4.94 2.11 -3.59
N LEU A 147 -5.96 1.41 -3.13
CA LEU A 147 -5.90 0.65 -1.88
C LEU A 147 -5.43 -0.76 -2.18
N MET A 148 -4.50 -1.24 -1.36
CA MET A 148 -3.78 -2.49 -1.58
C MET A 148 -3.79 -3.35 -0.33
N LYS A 149 -3.60 -4.63 -0.52
CA LYS A 149 -3.49 -5.59 0.57
C LYS A 149 -2.37 -6.58 0.32
N LEU A 150 -1.47 -6.70 1.28
CA LEU A 150 -0.47 -7.76 1.35
C LEU A 150 -0.97 -8.85 2.28
N THR A 151 -0.99 -10.09 1.80
CA THR A 151 -1.24 -11.26 2.65
C THR A 151 0.09 -11.99 2.84
N TYR A 152 0.44 -12.29 4.08
CA TYR A 152 1.72 -12.92 4.40
C TYR A 152 1.56 -13.97 5.50
N GLU A 153 2.55 -14.84 5.61
CA GLU A 153 2.63 -15.85 6.67
C GLU A 153 3.89 -15.64 7.50
N VAL A 154 3.74 -15.87 8.81
CA VAL A 154 4.87 -15.87 9.74
C VAL A 154 5.04 -17.29 10.24
N SER A 155 6.26 -17.80 10.09
CA SER A 155 6.66 -19.11 10.62
C SER A 155 7.12 -18.99 12.06
N VAL A 156 6.93 -20.04 12.81
CA VAL A 156 7.40 -20.12 14.19
C VAL A 156 8.63 -21.02 14.27
#